data_c788b5dd17d11d7e47330d5e8b1a0afe
#
_entry.id   c788b5dd17d11d7e47330d5e8b1a0afe
#
_cell.length_a   1.000
_cell.length_b   1.000
_cell.length_c   1.000
_cell.angle_alpha   90.00
_cell.angle_beta   90.00
_cell.angle_gamma   90.00
#
_symmetry.space_group_name_H-M   'P 1'
#
loop_
_entity.id
_entity.type
_entity.pdbx_description
1 polymer ?
#
loop_
_entity_poly.entity_id
_entity_poly.type
_entity_poly.pdbx_seq_one_letter_code
_entity_poly.pdbx_strand_id
1 'polypeptide(L)'
;MNEKPEPLQVYVVEDSPIIQRLLASAIAAAGAKMVGCSANAQEAIADVFALEPDLVLIDIGLASGSGFDVLETLQIDSLAPEAVKVVLTNHANTEYQNLSRRLGADRFFDKSSETWEAVALIHGLAAERRSGTALRRQSSARSPA
;
A
#
# COMPACT_ATOMS: atom_id res chain seq x y z
N MET A 1 -9.94 27.16 -7.56
CA MET A 1 -10.08 26.95 -7.06
C MET A 1 -9.45 26.51 -6.14
N ASN A 2 -9.25 26.48 -5.57
CA ASN A 2 -8.66 26.16 -4.70
C ASN A 2 -9.04 25.18 -3.97
N GLU A 3 -9.29 24.12 -4.35
CA GLU A 3 -9.59 23.15 -3.60
C GLU A 3 -8.47 22.61 -2.91
N LYS A 4 -8.56 22.13 -1.72
CA LYS A 4 -7.56 21.40 -1.07
C LYS A 4 -7.39 20.09 -1.70
N PRO A 5 -6.17 19.57 -1.83
CA PRO A 5 -5.98 18.22 -2.33
C PRO A 5 -6.66 17.23 -1.41
N GLU A 6 -7.18 16.18 -1.97
CA GLU A 6 -7.70 15.08 -1.18
C GLU A 6 -6.58 14.47 -0.37
N PRO A 7 -6.86 13.98 0.82
CA PRO A 7 -5.82 13.28 1.57
C PRO A 7 -5.40 12.01 0.87
N LEU A 8 -4.19 11.58 1.17
CA LEU A 8 -3.68 10.31 0.64
C LEU A 8 -4.63 9.19 1.05
N GLN A 9 -5.05 8.37 0.11
CA GLN A 9 -5.98 7.29 0.38
C GLN A 9 -5.21 5.98 0.46
N VAL A 10 -5.36 5.28 1.58
CA VAL A 10 -4.60 4.06 1.87
C VAL A 10 -5.54 2.90 2.04
N TYR A 11 -5.27 1.80 1.36
CA TYR A 11 -5.98 0.55 1.54
C TYR A 11 -5.05 -0.44 2.23
N VAL A 12 -5.56 -1.21 3.20
CA VAL A 12 -4.74 -2.13 3.99
C VAL A 12 -5.22 -3.57 3.78
N VAL A 13 -4.31 -4.45 3.41
CA VAL A 13 -4.56 -5.88 3.26
C VAL A 13 -3.83 -6.57 4.38
N GLU A 14 -4.56 -6.97 5.42
CA GLU A 14 -3.98 -7.43 6.66
C GLU A 14 -5.03 -8.23 7.44
N ASP A 15 -4.67 -9.41 7.95
CA ASP A 15 -5.67 -10.24 8.63
C ASP A 15 -5.68 -10.09 10.16
N SER A 16 -4.72 -9.43 10.76
CA SER A 16 -4.70 -9.23 12.21
C SER A 16 -5.48 -7.98 12.59
N PRO A 17 -6.54 -8.11 13.39
CA PRO A 17 -7.29 -6.92 13.81
C PRO A 17 -6.45 -5.93 14.60
N ILE A 18 -5.48 -6.42 15.37
CA ILE A 18 -4.61 -5.54 16.14
C ILE A 18 -3.75 -4.71 15.20
N ILE A 19 -3.17 -5.36 14.20
CA ILE A 19 -2.32 -4.66 13.23
C ILE A 19 -3.16 -3.70 12.40
N GLN A 20 -4.38 -4.10 12.02
CA GLN A 20 -5.27 -3.21 11.30
C GLN A 20 -5.49 -1.92 12.09
N ARG A 21 -5.71 -2.03 13.40
CA ARG A 21 -5.92 -0.85 14.23
C ARG A 21 -4.66 -0.02 14.37
N LEU A 22 -3.51 -0.67 14.52
CA LEU A 22 -2.26 0.07 14.57
C LEU A 22 -2.01 0.86 13.30
N LEU A 23 -2.25 0.23 12.16
CA LEU A 23 -2.04 0.90 10.88
C LEU A 23 -3.06 2.02 10.70
N ALA A 24 -4.32 1.80 11.12
CA ALA A 24 -5.32 2.85 11.02
C ALA A 24 -4.91 4.08 11.82
N SER A 25 -4.36 3.87 13.02
CA SER A 25 -3.88 4.99 13.83
C SER A 25 -2.71 5.70 13.18
N ALA A 26 -1.77 4.95 12.63
CA ALA A 26 -0.60 5.53 11.99
C ALA A 26 -1.00 6.33 10.75
N ILE A 27 -1.94 5.79 9.97
CA ILE A 27 -2.41 6.45 8.76
C ILE A 27 -3.11 7.76 9.13
N ALA A 28 -3.96 7.72 10.14
CA ALA A 28 -4.66 8.93 10.58
C ALA A 28 -3.68 9.96 11.11
N ALA A 29 -2.68 9.53 11.88
CA ALA A 29 -1.68 10.44 12.43
C ALA A 29 -0.87 11.11 11.33
N ALA A 30 -0.72 10.46 10.19
CA ALA A 30 0.00 11.04 9.06
C ALA A 30 -0.86 12.01 8.25
N GLY A 31 -2.13 12.16 8.59
CA GLY A 31 -3.02 13.01 7.81
C GLY A 31 -3.55 12.34 6.56
N ALA A 32 -3.43 11.02 6.49
CA ALA A 32 -3.94 10.24 5.38
C ALA A 32 -5.27 9.61 5.77
N LYS A 33 -5.93 8.96 4.83
CA LYS A 33 -7.23 8.36 5.07
C LYS A 33 -7.18 6.89 4.73
N MET A 34 -7.55 6.02 5.68
CA MET A 34 -7.67 4.60 5.40
C MET A 34 -9.04 4.36 4.79
N VAL A 35 -9.06 4.02 3.51
CA VAL A 35 -10.31 3.90 2.78
C VAL A 35 -10.90 2.51 2.88
N GLY A 36 -10.16 1.56 3.38
CA GLY A 36 -10.70 0.21 3.60
C GLY A 36 -9.62 -0.74 4.04
N CYS A 37 -10.04 -1.92 4.47
CA CYS A 37 -9.10 -2.98 4.79
C CYS A 37 -9.78 -4.33 4.59
N SER A 38 -9.00 -5.36 4.37
CA SER A 38 -9.51 -6.71 4.22
C SER A 38 -8.47 -7.72 4.68
N ALA A 39 -8.95 -8.84 5.19
CA ALA A 39 -8.11 -9.99 5.53
C ALA A 39 -8.11 -11.04 4.43
N ASN A 40 -8.76 -10.76 3.30
CA ASN A 40 -9.05 -11.73 2.27
C ASN A 40 -8.56 -11.19 0.94
N ALA A 41 -7.78 -11.98 0.22
CA ALA A 41 -7.17 -11.52 -1.03
C ALA A 41 -8.21 -11.12 -2.08
N GLN A 42 -9.26 -11.92 -2.23
CA GLN A 42 -10.28 -11.63 -3.26
C GLN A 42 -11.03 -10.34 -2.95
N GLU A 43 -11.39 -10.14 -1.69
CA GLU A 43 -12.06 -8.92 -1.29
C GLU A 43 -11.16 -7.71 -1.49
N ALA A 44 -9.88 -7.87 -1.14
CA ALA A 44 -8.92 -6.77 -1.30
C ALA A 44 -8.79 -6.36 -2.75
N ILE A 45 -8.72 -7.35 -3.65
CA ILE A 45 -8.60 -7.05 -5.08
C ILE A 45 -9.82 -6.28 -5.57
N ALA A 46 -11.01 -6.72 -5.18
CA ALA A 46 -12.23 -6.06 -5.59
C ALA A 46 -12.30 -4.63 -5.06
N ASP A 47 -11.88 -4.44 -3.80
CA ASP A 47 -11.91 -3.12 -3.18
C ASP A 47 -10.90 -2.18 -3.81
N VAL A 48 -9.70 -2.67 -4.11
CA VAL A 48 -8.68 -1.84 -4.73
C VAL A 48 -9.13 -1.40 -6.11
N PHE A 49 -9.75 -2.32 -6.84
CA PHE A 49 -10.29 -1.98 -8.16
C PHE A 49 -11.35 -0.87 -8.04
N ALA A 50 -12.24 -0.98 -7.07
CA ALA A 50 -13.33 -0.02 -6.93
C ALA A 50 -12.88 1.30 -6.34
N LEU A 51 -11.96 1.28 -5.39
CA LEU A 51 -11.58 2.48 -4.64
C LEU A 51 -10.41 3.24 -5.24
N GLU A 52 -9.56 2.59 -6.01
CA GLU A 52 -8.38 3.19 -6.63
C GLU A 52 -7.57 3.99 -5.61
N PRO A 53 -7.08 3.33 -4.56
CA PRO A 53 -6.32 4.06 -3.53
C PRO A 53 -4.97 4.51 -4.05
N ASP A 54 -4.34 5.42 -3.33
CA ASP A 54 -3.01 5.92 -3.67
C ASP A 54 -1.91 4.99 -3.16
N LEU A 55 -2.18 4.28 -2.09
CA LEU A 55 -1.20 3.42 -1.45
C LEU A 55 -1.92 2.15 -0.98
N VAL A 56 -1.32 0.99 -1.25
CA VAL A 56 -1.84 -0.27 -0.76
C VAL A 56 -0.76 -0.91 0.11
N LEU A 57 -1.09 -1.17 1.38
CA LEU A 57 -0.20 -1.88 2.29
C LEU A 57 -0.66 -3.33 2.33
N ILE A 58 0.25 -4.26 2.07
CA ILE A 58 -0.12 -5.64 1.84
C ILE A 58 0.73 -6.58 2.71
N ASP A 59 0.06 -7.39 3.54
CA ASP A 59 0.73 -8.49 4.21
C ASP A 59 0.64 -9.71 3.32
N ILE A 60 1.66 -10.53 3.32
CA ILE A 60 1.68 -11.74 2.52
C ILE A 60 0.80 -12.82 3.14
N GLY A 61 0.86 -13.00 4.47
CA GLY A 61 0.08 -14.03 5.13
C GLY A 61 -1.31 -13.53 5.46
N LEU A 62 -2.32 -14.00 4.74
CA LEU A 62 -3.69 -13.55 4.93
C LEU A 62 -4.56 -14.69 5.40
N ALA A 63 -5.76 -14.35 5.90
CA ALA A 63 -6.72 -15.34 6.34
C ALA A 63 -7.18 -16.21 5.17
N SER A 64 -7.29 -15.64 3.99
CA SER A 64 -7.70 -16.36 2.80
C SER A 64 -6.93 -15.80 1.62
N GLY A 65 -6.25 -16.65 0.88
CA GLY A 65 -5.37 -16.25 -0.19
C GLY A 65 -4.07 -15.73 0.37
N SER A 66 -3.33 -14.99 -0.42
CA SER A 66 -2.06 -14.44 0.01
C SER A 66 -1.85 -13.06 -0.58
N GLY A 67 -0.95 -12.30 0.03
CA GLY A 67 -0.58 -11.00 -0.51
C GLY A 67 0.03 -11.10 -1.89
N PHE A 68 0.67 -12.24 -2.21
CA PHE A 68 1.19 -12.44 -3.57
C PHE A 68 0.06 -12.49 -4.58
N ASP A 69 -1.08 -13.10 -4.21
CA ASP A 69 -2.24 -13.15 -5.10
C ASP A 69 -2.73 -11.74 -5.39
N VAL A 70 -2.74 -10.89 -4.38
CA VAL A 70 -3.15 -9.49 -4.56
C VAL A 70 -2.21 -8.79 -5.52
N LEU A 71 -0.90 -8.87 -5.26
CA LEU A 71 0.08 -8.20 -6.11
C LEU A 71 0.00 -8.68 -7.55
N GLU A 72 -0.07 -9.99 -7.72
CA GLU A 72 -0.07 -10.57 -9.05
C GLU A 72 -1.30 -10.10 -9.85
N THR A 73 -2.46 -10.12 -9.23
CA THR A 73 -3.68 -9.71 -9.90
C THR A 73 -3.67 -8.22 -10.24
N LEU A 74 -3.21 -7.39 -9.30
CA LEU A 74 -3.12 -5.96 -9.57
C LEU A 74 -2.18 -5.69 -10.74
N GLN A 75 -1.10 -6.44 -10.84
CA GLN A 75 -0.13 -6.24 -11.90
C GLN A 75 -0.67 -6.74 -13.24
N ILE A 76 -1.18 -7.97 -13.27
CA ILE A 76 -1.63 -8.59 -14.52
C ILE A 76 -2.82 -7.82 -15.10
N ASP A 77 -3.77 -7.45 -14.26
CA ASP A 77 -4.98 -6.78 -14.72
C ASP A 77 -4.83 -5.26 -14.74
N SER A 78 -3.64 -4.76 -14.43
CA SER A 78 -3.35 -3.32 -14.41
C SER A 78 -4.35 -2.55 -13.55
N LEU A 79 -4.68 -3.10 -12.39
CA LEU A 79 -5.59 -2.44 -11.46
C LEU A 79 -4.80 -1.46 -10.61
N ALA A 80 -5.33 -0.25 -10.44
CA ALA A 80 -4.70 0.81 -9.66
C ALA A 80 -3.21 0.95 -10.01
N PRO A 81 -2.87 1.12 -11.29
CA PRO A 81 -1.47 1.10 -11.70
C PRO A 81 -0.67 2.26 -11.12
N GLU A 82 -1.35 3.34 -10.72
CA GLU A 82 -0.67 4.47 -10.12
C GLU A 82 -0.45 4.33 -8.64
N ALA A 83 -1.04 3.32 -8.00
CA ALA A 83 -0.91 3.15 -6.56
C ALA A 83 0.47 2.63 -6.21
N VAL A 84 1.01 3.15 -5.11
CA VAL A 84 2.23 2.61 -4.54
C VAL A 84 1.87 1.33 -3.79
N LYS A 85 2.56 0.24 -4.07
CA LYS A 85 2.29 -1.05 -3.44
C LYS A 85 3.41 -1.40 -2.51
N VAL A 86 3.09 -1.54 -1.23
CA VAL A 86 4.09 -1.76 -0.19
C VAL A 86 3.75 -3.04 0.55
N VAL A 87 4.71 -3.95 0.60
CA VAL A 87 4.56 -5.17 1.39
C VAL A 87 5.08 -4.90 2.80
N LEU A 88 4.29 -5.25 3.81
CA LEU A 88 4.69 -5.13 5.20
C LEU A 88 4.32 -6.46 5.85
N THR A 89 5.31 -7.30 6.15
CA THR A 89 5.04 -8.68 6.52
C THR A 89 6.07 -9.23 7.48
N ASN A 90 5.67 -10.23 8.27
CA ASN A 90 6.61 -10.97 9.10
C ASN A 90 7.33 -12.06 8.29
N HIS A 91 6.92 -12.30 7.04
CA HIS A 91 7.56 -13.30 6.20
C HIS A 91 8.61 -12.61 5.32
N ALA A 92 9.69 -12.15 5.94
CA ALA A 92 10.60 -11.21 5.28
C ALA A 92 11.91 -11.86 4.82
N ASN A 93 11.84 -13.01 4.18
CA ASN A 93 13.06 -13.62 3.64
C ASN A 93 13.37 -13.07 2.25
N THR A 94 14.58 -13.36 1.79
CA THR A 94 15.06 -12.82 0.52
C THR A 94 14.22 -13.28 -0.67
N GLU A 95 13.78 -14.53 -0.63
CA GLU A 95 12.97 -15.05 -1.73
C GLU A 95 11.65 -14.30 -1.83
N TYR A 96 11.04 -14.01 -0.71
CA TYR A 96 9.78 -13.29 -0.69
C TYR A 96 9.97 -11.84 -1.11
N GLN A 97 11.09 -11.24 -0.72
CA GLN A 97 11.39 -9.89 -1.18
C GLN A 97 11.52 -9.83 -2.69
N ASN A 98 12.25 -10.80 -3.25
CA ASN A 98 12.45 -10.83 -4.69
C ASN A 98 11.15 -11.10 -5.43
N LEU A 99 10.34 -12.03 -4.93
CA LEU A 99 9.07 -12.32 -5.56
C LEU A 99 8.13 -11.11 -5.50
N SER A 100 8.08 -10.46 -4.34
CA SER A 100 7.24 -9.26 -4.20
C SER A 100 7.61 -8.21 -5.24
N ARG A 101 8.90 -7.99 -5.40
CA ARG A 101 9.36 -6.99 -6.36
C ARG A 101 8.97 -7.37 -7.78
N ARG A 102 9.15 -8.63 -8.14
CA ARG A 102 8.78 -9.09 -9.48
C ARG A 102 7.28 -8.96 -9.73
N LEU A 103 6.48 -9.07 -8.67
CA LEU A 103 5.04 -8.96 -8.80
C LEU A 103 4.54 -7.51 -8.65
N GLY A 104 5.45 -6.55 -8.66
CA GLY A 104 5.05 -5.15 -8.74
C GLY A 104 5.06 -4.38 -7.44
N ALA A 105 5.59 -4.96 -6.35
CA ALA A 105 5.69 -4.20 -5.11
C ALA A 105 6.79 -3.15 -5.26
N ASP A 106 6.48 -1.94 -4.82
CA ASP A 106 7.44 -0.85 -4.86
C ASP A 106 8.38 -0.88 -3.67
N ARG A 107 7.91 -1.33 -2.52
CA ARG A 107 8.72 -1.42 -1.31
C ARG A 107 8.35 -2.66 -0.53
N PHE A 108 9.28 -3.11 0.29
CA PHE A 108 9.09 -4.30 1.12
C PHE A 108 9.68 -4.02 2.50
N PHE A 109 8.88 -4.20 3.54
CA PHE A 109 9.34 -3.97 4.91
C PHE A 109 9.07 -5.20 5.77
N ASP A 110 10.03 -5.49 6.65
CA ASP A 110 9.90 -6.54 7.65
C ASP A 110 9.13 -5.97 8.83
N LYS A 111 7.97 -6.55 9.13
CA LYS A 111 7.09 -6.04 10.17
C LYS A 111 7.78 -6.07 11.55
N SER A 112 8.69 -7.01 11.77
CA SER A 112 9.32 -7.14 13.07
C SER A 112 10.41 -6.10 13.32
N SER A 113 10.95 -5.49 12.29
CA SER A 113 12.08 -4.58 12.46
C SER A 113 11.96 -3.28 11.68
N GLU A 114 11.04 -3.18 10.73
CA GLU A 114 10.96 -2.03 9.84
C GLU A 114 9.61 -1.36 9.81
N THR A 115 8.75 -1.63 10.80
CA THR A 115 7.43 -1.00 10.82
C THR A 115 7.54 0.52 10.84
N TRP A 116 8.52 1.06 11.57
CA TRP A 116 8.67 2.50 11.63
C TRP A 116 9.10 3.10 10.30
N GLU A 117 9.86 2.37 9.50
CA GLU A 117 10.21 2.83 8.16
C GLU A 117 8.98 2.86 7.27
N ALA A 118 8.10 1.88 7.43
CA ALA A 118 6.85 1.88 6.67
C ALA A 118 5.97 3.07 7.07
N VAL A 119 5.90 3.36 8.37
CA VAL A 119 5.14 4.51 8.85
C VAL A 119 5.73 5.81 8.32
N ALA A 120 7.05 5.91 8.30
CA ALA A 120 7.71 7.10 7.76
C ALA A 120 7.39 7.30 6.27
N LEU A 121 7.29 6.20 5.52
CA LEU A 121 6.90 6.29 4.12
C LEU A 121 5.48 6.85 3.99
N ILE A 122 4.56 6.39 4.83
CA ILE A 122 3.20 6.90 4.81
C ILE A 122 3.18 8.41 5.07
N HIS A 123 3.93 8.85 6.08
CA HIS A 123 4.02 10.28 6.38
C HIS A 123 4.58 11.08 5.21
N GLY A 124 5.61 10.53 4.56
CA GLY A 124 6.21 11.21 3.41
C GLY A 124 5.25 11.34 2.24
N LEU A 125 4.54 10.24 1.93
CA LEU A 125 3.59 10.27 0.83
C LEU A 125 2.41 11.19 1.15
N ALA A 126 1.96 11.18 2.41
CA ALA A 126 0.86 12.06 2.81
C ALA A 126 1.28 13.53 2.70
N ALA A 127 2.52 13.84 3.08
CA ALA A 127 3.01 15.20 2.98
C ALA A 127 3.11 15.65 1.53
N GLU A 128 3.59 14.78 0.65
CA GLU A 128 3.67 15.10 -0.77
C GLU A 128 2.28 15.36 -1.34
N ARG A 129 1.31 14.55 -0.92
CA ARG A 129 -0.05 14.71 -1.41
C ARG A 129 -0.62 16.05 -0.95
N ARG A 130 -0.37 16.44 0.31
CA ARG A 130 -0.88 17.70 0.83
C ARG A 130 -0.25 18.89 0.12
N SER A 131 1.00 18.76 -0.29
CA SER A 131 1.65 19.86 -0.97
C SER A 131 1.20 19.98 -2.42
N GLY A 132 0.46 19.03 -2.89
CA GLY A 132 0.00 19.03 -4.27
C GLY A 132 1.05 18.63 -5.26
N THR A 133 2.19 18.04 -4.75
CA THR A 133 3.14 17.80 -5.66
C THR A 133 3.08 16.46 -6.07
N ALA A 134 3.50 16.07 -6.21
CA ALA A 134 3.68 15.03 -6.52
C ALA A 134 3.32 13.89 -6.71
N LEU A 135 2.75 13.62 -6.47
CA LEU A 135 2.37 12.46 -6.57
C LEU A 135 2.29 12.06 -7.80
N ARG A 136 2.24 12.65 -8.58
CA ARG A 136 2.06 12.29 -9.67
C ARG A 136 3.06 11.68 -10.18
N ARG A 137 3.47 11.07 -9.97
CA ARG A 137 4.23 10.33 -10.27
C ARG A 137 4.86 10.28 -11.22
N GLN A 138 4.78 10.79 -10.99
CA GLN A 138 5.16 10.69 -11.62
C GLN A 138 5.87 10.17 -11.92
N SER A 139 5.87 10.12 -11.38
CA SER A 139 6.38 9.56 -11.48
C SER A 139 6.78 9.17 -12.36
N SER A 140 6.43 9.57 -12.61
CA SER A 140 6.66 9.27 -13.38
C SER A 140 7.46 9.11 -13.94
N ALA A 141 7.71 9.55 -13.63
CA ALA A 141 8.38 9.50 -13.94
C ALA A 141 9.12 8.70 -14.06
N ARG A 142 9.06 8.19 -13.74
CA ARG A 142 9.54 7.42 -13.72
C ARG A 142 9.87 6.79 -14.61
N SER A 143 9.82 7.05 -14.93
CA SER A 143 10.05 6.57 -15.66
C SER A 143 10.70 6.32 -16.27
N PRO A 144 11.00 6.32 -16.48
CA PRO A 144 11.58 6.01 -16.99
C PRO A 144 12.03 5.60 -17.52
N ALA A 145 12.07 5.62 -17.61
CA ALA A 145 12.40 5.37 -18.09
C ALA A 145 12.69 5.38 -18.38
#